data_f709142c74b5ca1f2c337108b5d921ae
#
_entry.id   f709142c74b5ca1f2c337108b5d921ae
#
_cell.length_a   1.000
_cell.length_b   1.000
_cell.length_c   1.000
_cell.angle_alpha   90.00
_cell.angle_beta   90.00
_cell.angle_gamma   90.00
#
_symmetry.space_group_name_H-M   'P 1'
#
loop_
_entity.id
_entity.type
_entity.pdbx_description
1 polymer ?
#
loop_
_entity_poly.entity_id
_entity_poly.type
_entity_poly.pdbx_seq_one_letter_code
_entity_poly.pdbx_strand_id
1 'polypeptide(L)'
;MLFRSITIKDIEKSVQYPNSARDDKGRLLCGAAIGATADVLDRVAALVESQVDVLFLDSAHGHNSNIIKTVAKVKKAYPNVPLVAGNIATAEAAKALIEAGADTVKVGIGPGSICTTRIVAGIGVPQITAIYDAACEASKYGVPVIADGGIKYSGDIVKALAAGGSVVMVGSLVAGCEESPGDRKSVV
;
A
#
# COMPACT_ATOMS: atom_id res chain seq x y z
N MET A 1 -14.27 2.17 27.20
CA MET A 1 -15.01 1.23 26.37
C MET A 1 -15.86 2.05 25.41
N LEU A 2 -15.42 2.25 24.17
CA LEU A 2 -16.19 2.96 23.16
C LEU A 2 -17.28 2.01 22.66
N PHE A 3 -18.53 2.33 22.94
CA PHE A 3 -19.67 1.66 22.33
C PHE A 3 -19.66 1.97 20.83
N ARG A 4 -19.24 1.04 19.99
CA ARG A 4 -19.48 1.12 18.56
C ARG A 4 -20.89 0.65 18.30
N SER A 5 -21.81 1.58 18.11
CA SER A 5 -23.16 1.26 17.63
C SER A 5 -23.08 0.89 16.15
N ILE A 6 -23.57 -0.30 15.80
CA ILE A 6 -23.80 -0.70 14.41
C ILE A 6 -25.09 -0.02 13.96
N THR A 7 -25.06 0.69 12.86
CA THR A 7 -26.25 1.31 12.28
C THR A 7 -26.97 0.35 11.34
N ILE A 8 -28.26 0.56 11.11
CA ILE A 8 -29.03 -0.21 10.10
C ILE A 8 -28.36 -0.13 8.73
N LYS A 9 -27.79 1.04 8.38
CA LYS A 9 -27.03 1.22 7.13
C LYS A 9 -25.80 0.33 7.04
N ASP A 10 -25.12 0.02 8.14
CA ASP A 10 -23.95 -0.88 8.13
C ASP A 10 -24.38 -2.32 7.86
N ILE A 11 -25.54 -2.72 8.37
CA ILE A 11 -26.14 -4.04 8.12
C ILE A 11 -26.57 -4.13 6.65
N GLU A 12 -27.28 -3.13 6.13
CA GLU A 12 -27.70 -3.06 4.73
C GLU A 12 -26.49 -3.14 3.78
N LYS A 13 -25.44 -2.38 4.07
CA LYS A 13 -24.18 -2.42 3.28
C LYS A 13 -23.49 -3.78 3.31
N SER A 14 -23.56 -4.50 4.41
CA SER A 14 -22.96 -5.85 4.49
C SER A 14 -23.72 -6.85 3.61
N VAL A 15 -25.02 -6.71 3.49
CA VAL A 15 -25.86 -7.52 2.59
C VAL A 15 -25.66 -7.11 1.13
N GLN A 16 -25.59 -5.81 0.86
CA GLN A 16 -25.41 -5.26 -0.49
C GLN A 16 -24.02 -5.55 -1.07
N TYR A 17 -22.98 -5.56 -0.21
CA TYR A 17 -21.56 -5.77 -0.58
C TYR A 17 -20.95 -6.96 0.16
N PRO A 18 -21.38 -8.20 -0.10
CA PRO A 18 -20.96 -9.37 0.66
C PRO A 18 -19.47 -9.71 0.48
N ASN A 19 -18.84 -9.26 -0.62
CA ASN A 19 -17.44 -9.52 -0.94
C ASN A 19 -16.48 -8.43 -0.41
N SER A 20 -16.95 -7.47 0.38
CA SER A 20 -16.06 -6.48 0.99
C SER A 20 -15.10 -7.15 1.97
N ALA A 21 -13.81 -6.72 1.93
CA ALA A 21 -12.78 -7.24 2.82
C ALA A 21 -13.08 -6.84 4.27
N ARG A 22 -13.37 -7.82 5.13
CA ARG A 22 -13.74 -7.63 6.52
C ARG A 22 -12.96 -8.57 7.44
N ASP A 23 -12.79 -8.15 8.68
CA ASP A 23 -12.25 -8.99 9.74
C ASP A 23 -13.35 -9.90 10.33
N ASP A 24 -12.95 -10.78 11.27
CA ASP A 24 -13.86 -11.70 11.96
C ASP A 24 -14.98 -11.02 12.77
N LYS A 25 -14.85 -9.71 13.03
CA LYS A 25 -15.84 -8.87 13.71
C LYS A 25 -16.73 -8.09 12.73
N GLY A 26 -16.58 -8.32 11.42
CA GLY A 26 -17.32 -7.64 10.36
C GLY A 26 -16.86 -6.22 10.08
N ARG A 27 -15.70 -5.76 10.62
CA ARG A 27 -15.12 -4.44 10.31
C ARG A 27 -14.40 -4.50 8.97
N LEU A 28 -14.49 -3.41 8.19
CA LEU A 28 -13.67 -3.29 6.99
C LEU A 28 -12.18 -3.30 7.35
N LEU A 29 -11.40 -4.06 6.61
CA LEU A 29 -9.94 -4.04 6.74
C LEU A 29 -9.40 -2.68 6.31
N CYS A 30 -8.51 -2.11 7.11
CA CYS A 30 -7.91 -0.82 6.82
C CYS A 30 -6.40 -0.80 7.06
N GLY A 31 -5.70 -0.09 6.18
CA GLY A 31 -4.28 0.20 6.32
C GLY A 31 -4.05 1.65 6.71
N ALA A 32 -2.92 1.90 7.38
CA ALA A 32 -2.51 3.26 7.74
C ALA A 32 -1.07 3.54 7.35
N ALA A 33 -0.84 4.74 6.81
CA ALA A 33 0.49 5.18 6.42
C ALA A 33 1.32 5.65 7.61
N ILE A 34 2.59 5.28 7.59
CA ILE A 34 3.64 5.78 8.49
C ILE A 34 4.79 6.35 7.66
N GLY A 35 5.51 7.32 8.21
CA GLY A 35 6.71 7.90 7.61
C GLY A 35 7.98 7.42 8.32
N ALA A 36 9.13 7.62 7.68
CA ALA A 36 10.43 7.36 8.31
C ALA A 36 10.90 8.57 9.16
N THR A 37 10.09 8.91 10.14
CA THR A 37 10.30 10.04 11.08
C THR A 37 10.87 9.57 12.42
N ALA A 38 11.38 10.50 13.23
CA ALA A 38 11.96 10.16 14.53
C ALA A 38 10.93 9.51 15.47
N ASP A 39 9.69 9.97 15.42
CA ASP A 39 8.52 9.57 16.22
C ASP A 39 7.71 8.40 15.62
N VAL A 40 8.25 7.70 14.62
CA VAL A 40 7.53 6.62 13.92
C VAL A 40 6.94 5.57 14.86
N LEU A 41 7.64 5.21 15.95
CA LEU A 41 7.14 4.20 16.88
C LEU A 41 5.95 4.69 17.70
N ASP A 42 5.89 5.98 18.05
CA ASP A 42 4.73 6.56 18.76
C ASP A 42 3.48 6.52 17.87
N ARG A 43 3.67 6.86 16.59
CA ARG A 43 2.58 6.72 15.59
C ARG A 43 2.16 5.26 15.39
N VAL A 44 3.10 4.34 15.29
CA VAL A 44 2.79 2.91 15.17
C VAL A 44 2.04 2.41 16.40
N ALA A 45 2.47 2.79 17.62
CA ALA A 45 1.78 2.43 18.86
C ALA A 45 0.32 2.86 18.85
N ALA A 46 0.04 4.12 18.50
CA ALA A 46 -1.34 4.64 18.41
C ALA A 46 -2.18 3.92 17.34
N LEU A 47 -1.59 3.58 16.20
CA LEU A 47 -2.29 2.83 15.13
C LEU A 47 -2.60 1.40 15.56
N VAL A 48 -1.67 0.73 16.24
CA VAL A 48 -1.86 -0.63 16.78
C VAL A 48 -2.94 -0.63 17.87
N GLU A 49 -2.94 0.35 18.76
CA GLU A 49 -4.00 0.54 19.76
C GLU A 49 -5.37 0.75 19.08
N SER A 50 -5.39 1.44 17.95
CA SER A 50 -6.58 1.64 17.12
C SER A 50 -6.97 0.42 16.29
N GLN A 51 -6.25 -0.70 16.43
CA GLN A 51 -6.50 -1.97 15.73
C GLN A 51 -6.39 -1.83 14.20
N VAL A 52 -5.33 -1.18 13.71
CA VAL A 52 -4.99 -1.17 12.29
C VAL A 52 -4.67 -2.59 11.80
N ASP A 53 -5.11 -2.93 10.60
CA ASP A 53 -4.87 -4.26 10.03
C ASP A 53 -3.50 -4.37 9.33
N VAL A 54 -3.03 -3.28 8.72
CA VAL A 54 -1.74 -3.24 8.02
C VAL A 54 -1.12 -1.85 8.06
N LEU A 55 0.19 -1.79 8.25
CA LEU A 55 0.97 -0.55 8.18
C LEU A 55 1.60 -0.38 6.80
N PHE A 56 1.60 0.84 6.29
CA PHE A 56 2.28 1.21 5.06
C PHE A 56 3.40 2.20 5.35
N LEU A 57 4.65 1.76 5.29
CA LEU A 57 5.79 2.67 5.27
C LEU A 57 5.91 3.22 3.85
N ASP A 58 5.34 4.41 3.65
CA ASP A 58 5.20 5.04 2.35
C ASP A 58 6.30 6.09 2.13
N SER A 59 6.98 5.99 1.00
CA SER A 59 8.08 6.89 0.63
C SER A 59 8.15 7.05 -0.88
N ALA A 60 8.53 8.24 -1.32
CA ALA A 60 8.82 8.52 -2.73
C ALA A 60 10.04 7.71 -3.25
N HIS A 61 10.91 7.23 -2.36
CA HIS A 61 12.07 6.41 -2.68
C HIS A 61 12.36 5.40 -1.56
N GLY A 62 11.77 4.20 -1.68
CA GLY A 62 11.86 3.14 -0.69
C GLY A 62 13.26 2.54 -0.55
N HIS A 63 14.07 2.53 -1.62
CA HIS A 63 15.46 2.05 -1.59
C HIS A 63 16.41 3.10 -0.99
N ASN A 64 16.13 3.51 0.23
CA ASN A 64 16.89 4.49 0.99
C ASN A 64 17.26 3.91 2.35
N SER A 65 18.46 4.16 2.82
CA SER A 65 18.98 3.61 4.08
C SER A 65 18.11 3.94 5.29
N ASN A 66 17.49 5.13 5.34
CA ASN A 66 16.59 5.51 6.41
C ASN A 66 15.29 4.69 6.39
N ILE A 67 14.73 4.44 5.20
CA ILE A 67 13.54 3.59 5.03
C ILE A 67 13.84 2.17 5.46
N ILE A 68 14.94 1.57 4.98
CA ILE A 68 15.37 0.20 5.33
C ILE A 68 15.55 0.06 6.85
N LYS A 69 16.22 1.02 7.50
CA LYS A 69 16.37 1.04 8.96
C LYS A 69 15.04 1.18 9.69
N THR A 70 14.12 1.96 9.13
CA THR A 70 12.78 2.14 9.71
C THR A 70 11.95 0.87 9.62
N VAL A 71 12.01 0.13 8.51
CA VAL A 71 11.40 -1.20 8.39
C VAL A 71 11.89 -2.11 9.51
N ALA A 72 13.21 -2.25 9.66
CA ALA A 72 13.80 -3.09 10.69
C ALA A 72 13.41 -2.64 12.11
N LYS A 73 13.37 -1.32 12.36
CA LYS A 73 12.97 -0.74 13.65
C LYS A 73 11.51 -1.06 14.00
N VAL A 74 10.59 -0.90 13.05
CA VAL A 74 9.17 -1.18 13.23
C VAL A 74 8.94 -2.67 13.43
N LYS A 75 9.50 -3.53 12.60
CA LYS A 75 9.34 -4.99 12.69
C LYS A 75 9.96 -5.57 13.97
N LYS A 76 11.05 -4.97 14.46
CA LYS A 76 11.62 -5.35 15.77
C LYS A 76 10.68 -5.04 16.93
N ALA A 77 10.00 -3.89 16.89
CA ALA A 77 9.09 -3.45 17.95
C ALA A 77 7.70 -4.13 17.85
N TYR A 78 7.22 -4.37 16.64
CA TYR A 78 5.89 -4.91 16.34
C TYR A 78 5.96 -6.06 15.33
N PRO A 79 6.54 -7.23 15.68
CA PRO A 79 6.81 -8.32 14.74
C PRO A 79 5.55 -8.92 14.11
N ASN A 80 4.42 -8.86 14.80
CA ASN A 80 3.15 -9.46 14.36
C ASN A 80 2.27 -8.51 13.52
N VAL A 81 2.63 -7.23 13.39
CA VAL A 81 1.86 -6.28 12.60
C VAL A 81 2.35 -6.34 11.16
N PRO A 82 1.47 -6.62 10.17
CA PRO A 82 1.85 -6.61 8.78
C PRO A 82 2.39 -5.25 8.34
N LEU A 83 3.53 -5.24 7.67
CA LEU A 83 4.19 -4.04 7.19
C LEU A 83 4.45 -4.10 5.69
N VAL A 84 3.80 -3.20 4.95
CA VAL A 84 4.08 -2.91 3.55
C VAL A 84 5.14 -1.82 3.47
N ALA A 85 6.17 -2.01 2.67
CA ALA A 85 7.21 -0.99 2.47
C ALA A 85 7.35 -0.61 0.99
N GLY A 86 7.51 0.66 0.70
CA GLY A 86 7.66 1.19 -0.66
C GLY A 86 7.84 2.72 -0.69
N ASN A 87 7.83 3.34 -1.88
CA ASN A 87 7.71 2.66 -3.17
C ASN A 87 9.09 2.33 -3.75
N ILE A 88 9.13 1.27 -4.50
CA ILE A 88 10.34 0.78 -5.17
C ILE A 88 10.10 0.54 -6.67
N ALA A 89 11.16 0.30 -7.42
CA ALA A 89 11.08 0.02 -8.87
C ALA A 89 12.09 -1.02 -9.35
N THR A 90 12.86 -1.65 -8.46
CA THR A 90 13.94 -2.60 -8.84
C THR A 90 13.95 -3.84 -7.94
N ALA A 91 14.55 -4.92 -8.44
CA ALA A 91 14.75 -6.17 -7.71
C ALA A 91 15.62 -5.97 -6.45
N GLU A 92 16.70 -5.18 -6.56
CA GLU A 92 17.60 -4.91 -5.45
C GLU A 92 16.90 -4.18 -4.31
N ALA A 93 16.01 -3.24 -4.65
CA ALA A 93 15.19 -2.53 -3.67
C ALA A 93 14.20 -3.48 -2.98
N ALA A 94 13.56 -4.38 -3.73
CA ALA A 94 12.68 -5.40 -3.17
C ALA A 94 13.43 -6.28 -2.17
N LYS A 95 14.60 -6.80 -2.57
CA LYS A 95 15.46 -7.60 -1.70
C LYS A 95 15.82 -6.87 -0.41
N ALA A 96 16.30 -5.62 -0.51
CA ALA A 96 16.73 -4.85 0.66
C ALA A 96 15.60 -4.61 1.68
N LEU A 97 14.37 -4.33 1.22
CA LEU A 97 13.22 -4.15 2.11
C LEU A 97 12.75 -5.48 2.73
N ILE A 98 12.76 -6.56 1.97
CA ILE A 98 12.39 -7.90 2.46
C ILE A 98 13.39 -8.37 3.52
N GLU A 99 14.69 -8.24 3.28
CA GLU A 99 15.73 -8.59 4.25
C GLU A 99 15.67 -7.73 5.52
N ALA A 100 15.14 -6.51 5.42
CA ALA A 100 14.88 -5.66 6.59
C ALA A 100 13.61 -6.07 7.36
N GLY A 101 12.79 -6.98 6.82
CA GLY A 101 11.61 -7.54 7.48
C GLY A 101 10.26 -7.06 6.92
N ALA A 102 10.20 -6.41 5.77
CA ALA A 102 8.93 -6.07 5.14
C ALA A 102 8.14 -7.33 4.76
N ASP A 103 6.86 -7.37 5.12
CA ASP A 103 5.96 -8.49 4.79
C ASP A 103 5.42 -8.38 3.37
N THR A 104 5.45 -7.18 2.79
CA THR A 104 5.00 -6.89 1.42
C THR A 104 5.78 -5.70 0.88
N VAL A 105 6.09 -5.70 -0.41
CA VAL A 105 6.73 -4.57 -1.08
C VAL A 105 5.76 -3.89 -2.05
N LYS A 106 5.79 -2.56 -2.07
CA LYS A 106 4.93 -1.73 -2.92
C LYS A 106 5.76 -1.10 -4.05
N VAL A 107 5.35 -1.38 -5.30
CA VAL A 107 6.10 -1.07 -6.51
C VAL A 107 5.41 0.01 -7.32
N GLY A 108 6.13 1.10 -7.60
CA GLY A 108 5.67 2.18 -8.46
C GLY A 108 6.36 3.50 -8.13
N ILE A 109 7.29 3.93 -8.99
CA ILE A 109 7.94 5.23 -8.92
C ILE A 109 7.44 6.08 -10.08
N GLY A 110 6.58 7.04 -9.76
CA GLY A 110 6.05 8.02 -10.70
C GLY A 110 4.94 7.59 -11.66
N PRO A 111 4.29 6.40 -11.57
CA PRO A 111 3.22 6.04 -12.50
C PRO A 111 1.86 6.64 -12.12
N GLY A 112 1.70 7.16 -10.90
CA GLY A 112 0.45 7.74 -10.43
C GLY A 112 0.01 8.95 -11.25
N SER A 113 -1.29 9.16 -11.41
CA SER A 113 -1.85 10.24 -12.24
C SER A 113 -1.50 11.65 -11.75
N ILE A 114 -1.29 11.81 -10.45
CA ILE A 114 -0.91 13.09 -9.82
C ILE A 114 0.61 13.22 -9.62
N CYS A 115 1.39 12.19 -9.94
CA CYS A 115 2.82 12.18 -9.69
C CYS A 115 3.59 12.91 -10.80
N THR A 116 4.42 13.87 -10.40
CA THR A 116 5.24 14.68 -11.31
C THR A 116 6.69 14.20 -11.40
N THR A 117 7.09 13.18 -10.65
CA THR A 117 8.49 12.70 -10.59
C THR A 117 9.07 12.39 -11.96
N ARG A 118 8.33 11.67 -12.82
CA ARG A 118 8.79 11.33 -14.18
C ARG A 118 8.91 12.55 -15.09
N ILE A 119 8.02 13.52 -14.92
CA ILE A 119 7.94 14.71 -15.77
C ILE A 119 9.00 15.73 -15.36
N VAL A 120 9.12 15.98 -14.05
CA VAL A 120 10.02 17.05 -13.52
C VAL A 120 11.44 16.53 -13.32
N ALA A 121 11.60 15.34 -12.73
CA ALA A 121 12.90 14.78 -12.40
C ALA A 121 13.43 13.77 -13.44
N GLY A 122 12.61 13.33 -14.39
CA GLY A 122 12.97 12.30 -15.36
C GLY A 122 13.27 10.92 -14.75
N ILE A 123 12.83 10.69 -13.50
CA ILE A 123 13.10 9.46 -12.74
C ILE A 123 11.91 8.53 -12.84
N GLY A 124 12.16 7.26 -13.17
CA GLY A 124 11.14 6.22 -13.19
C GLY A 124 11.57 5.00 -13.99
N VAL A 125 10.85 3.92 -13.77
CA VAL A 125 10.98 2.67 -14.53
C VAL A 125 9.59 2.38 -15.12
N PRO A 126 9.49 1.85 -16.36
CA PRO A 126 8.21 1.39 -16.90
C PRO A 126 7.53 0.44 -15.92
N GLN A 127 6.24 0.67 -15.62
CA GLN A 127 5.59 0.04 -14.47
C GLN A 127 5.57 -1.49 -14.55
N ILE A 128 5.32 -2.06 -15.72
CA ILE A 128 5.31 -3.52 -15.91
C ILE A 128 6.70 -4.11 -15.67
N THR A 129 7.77 -3.46 -16.14
CA THR A 129 9.16 -3.88 -15.88
C THR A 129 9.44 -3.85 -14.37
N ALA A 130 9.09 -2.74 -13.70
CA ALA A 130 9.31 -2.60 -12.26
C ALA A 130 8.57 -3.67 -11.44
N ILE A 131 7.31 -3.97 -11.80
CA ILE A 131 6.53 -5.03 -11.14
C ILE A 131 7.19 -6.40 -11.36
N TYR A 132 7.54 -6.72 -12.61
CA TYR A 132 8.13 -8.00 -12.97
C TYR A 132 9.46 -8.23 -12.23
N ASP A 133 10.38 -7.27 -12.26
CA ASP A 133 11.68 -7.38 -11.62
C ASP A 133 11.56 -7.54 -10.10
N ALA A 134 10.71 -6.72 -9.47
CA ALA A 134 10.45 -6.81 -8.04
C ALA A 134 9.76 -8.12 -7.66
N ALA A 135 8.80 -8.61 -8.47
CA ALA A 135 8.08 -9.85 -8.21
C ALA A 135 8.98 -11.08 -8.38
N CYS A 136 9.86 -11.10 -9.38
CA CYS A 136 10.86 -12.16 -9.55
C CYS A 136 11.78 -12.27 -8.33
N GLU A 137 12.17 -11.16 -7.73
CA GLU A 137 12.98 -11.17 -6.52
C GLU A 137 12.16 -11.57 -5.29
N ALA A 138 11.00 -10.93 -5.08
CA ALA A 138 10.14 -11.17 -3.92
C ALA A 138 9.63 -12.62 -3.83
N SER A 139 9.40 -13.28 -4.97
CA SER A 139 8.98 -14.67 -5.03
C SER A 139 9.96 -15.65 -4.39
N LYS A 140 11.26 -15.34 -4.38
CA LYS A 140 12.29 -16.14 -3.74
C LYS A 140 12.12 -16.22 -2.21
N TYR A 141 11.43 -15.24 -1.66
CA TYR A 141 11.16 -15.10 -0.22
C TYR A 141 9.69 -15.39 0.14
N GLY A 142 8.84 -15.68 -0.86
CA GLY A 142 7.41 -15.85 -0.65
C GLY A 142 6.68 -14.54 -0.27
N VAL A 143 7.26 -13.38 -0.59
CA VAL A 143 6.72 -12.06 -0.24
C VAL A 143 5.86 -11.53 -1.38
N PRO A 144 4.59 -11.10 -1.10
CA PRO A 144 3.72 -10.55 -2.12
C PRO A 144 4.14 -9.14 -2.56
N VAL A 145 3.68 -8.76 -3.75
CA VAL A 145 3.97 -7.46 -4.37
C VAL A 145 2.68 -6.69 -4.61
N ILE A 146 2.62 -5.43 -4.18
CA ILE A 146 1.56 -4.49 -4.53
C ILE A 146 2.01 -3.66 -5.72
N ALA A 147 1.27 -3.73 -6.83
CA ALA A 147 1.47 -2.88 -8.00
C ALA A 147 0.72 -1.55 -7.81
N ASP A 148 1.46 -0.46 -7.58
CA ASP A 148 0.90 0.84 -7.23
C ASP A 148 1.10 1.88 -8.34
N GLY A 149 -0.01 2.42 -8.81
CA GLY A 149 -0.06 3.50 -9.78
C GLY A 149 -0.11 3.06 -11.25
N GLY A 150 -0.56 3.99 -12.09
CA GLY A 150 -0.69 3.76 -13.53
C GLY A 150 -1.91 2.97 -13.97
N ILE A 151 -2.79 2.61 -13.06
CA ILE A 151 -4.02 1.87 -13.34
C ILE A 151 -5.13 2.85 -13.76
N LYS A 152 -5.47 2.84 -15.03
CA LYS A 152 -6.53 3.68 -15.62
C LYS A 152 -7.72 2.84 -16.10
N TYR A 153 -7.49 1.61 -16.52
CA TYR A 153 -8.47 0.71 -17.09
C TYR A 153 -8.39 -0.68 -16.45
N SER A 154 -9.44 -1.45 -16.53
CA SER A 154 -9.46 -2.84 -16.03
C SER A 154 -8.37 -3.72 -16.64
N GLY A 155 -8.02 -3.51 -17.91
CA GLY A 155 -6.92 -4.20 -18.57
C GLY A 155 -5.54 -3.92 -17.95
N ASP A 156 -5.35 -2.77 -17.31
CA ASP A 156 -4.09 -2.46 -16.62
C ASP A 156 -3.96 -3.29 -15.32
N ILE A 157 -5.08 -3.57 -14.66
CA ILE A 157 -5.12 -4.49 -13.51
C ILE A 157 -4.61 -5.87 -13.93
N VAL A 158 -5.16 -6.41 -15.01
CA VAL A 158 -4.77 -7.73 -15.54
C VAL A 158 -3.28 -7.78 -15.89
N LYS A 159 -2.77 -6.74 -16.56
CA LYS A 159 -1.35 -6.64 -16.90
C LYS A 159 -0.45 -6.60 -15.66
N ALA A 160 -0.84 -5.83 -14.63
CA ALA A 160 -0.08 -5.74 -13.39
C ALA A 160 -0.02 -7.08 -12.64
N LEU A 161 -1.16 -7.80 -12.58
CA LEU A 161 -1.21 -9.14 -11.98
C LEU A 161 -0.43 -10.16 -12.81
N ALA A 162 -0.54 -10.13 -14.14
CA ALA A 162 0.22 -11.02 -15.03
C ALA A 162 1.74 -10.78 -14.94
N ALA A 163 2.16 -9.55 -14.64
CA ALA A 163 3.57 -9.22 -14.41
C ALA A 163 4.11 -9.68 -13.04
N GLY A 164 3.27 -10.30 -12.20
CA GLY A 164 3.66 -10.84 -10.90
C GLY A 164 3.17 -10.04 -9.69
N GLY A 165 2.41 -8.96 -9.90
CA GLY A 165 1.74 -8.28 -8.80
C GLY A 165 0.72 -9.21 -8.13
N SER A 166 0.69 -9.26 -6.81
CA SER A 166 -0.31 -10.02 -6.05
C SER A 166 -1.57 -9.19 -5.80
N VAL A 167 -1.41 -7.88 -5.71
CA VAL A 167 -2.46 -6.88 -5.44
C VAL A 167 -2.17 -5.64 -6.27
N VAL A 168 -3.22 -4.91 -6.66
CA VAL A 168 -3.10 -3.59 -7.28
C VAL A 168 -3.59 -2.50 -6.33
N MET A 169 -2.89 -1.37 -6.29
CA MET A 169 -3.34 -0.17 -5.60
C MET A 169 -3.89 0.81 -6.62
N VAL A 170 -5.13 1.21 -6.41
CA VAL A 170 -5.85 2.14 -7.29
C VAL A 170 -6.16 3.44 -6.54
N GLY A 171 -6.02 4.56 -7.20
CA GLY A 171 -6.35 5.88 -6.69
C GLY A 171 -7.31 6.60 -7.63
N SER A 172 -6.79 7.19 -8.72
CA SER A 172 -7.59 7.98 -9.68
C SER A 172 -8.74 7.22 -10.33
N LEU A 173 -8.65 5.90 -10.43
CA LEU A 173 -9.71 5.05 -10.98
C LEU A 173 -11.03 5.17 -10.19
N VAL A 174 -10.94 5.40 -8.88
CA VAL A 174 -12.10 5.48 -7.97
C VAL A 174 -12.27 6.88 -7.35
N ALA A 175 -11.40 7.83 -7.67
CA ALA A 175 -11.43 9.17 -7.07
C ALA A 175 -12.70 9.97 -7.41
N GLY A 176 -13.36 9.68 -8.54
CA GLY A 176 -14.60 10.32 -8.96
C GLY A 176 -15.90 9.62 -8.50
N CYS A 177 -15.78 8.53 -7.74
CA CYS A 177 -16.94 7.82 -7.20
C CYS A 177 -17.64 8.64 -6.09
N GLU A 178 -18.94 8.41 -5.88
CA GLU A 178 -19.72 9.13 -4.86
C GLU A 178 -19.23 8.85 -3.45
N GLU A 179 -18.67 7.67 -3.22
CA GLU A 179 -18.14 7.23 -1.93
C GLU A 179 -16.76 7.81 -1.61
N SER A 180 -16.05 8.35 -2.59
CA SER A 180 -14.73 8.94 -2.37
C SER A 180 -14.86 10.29 -1.66
N PRO A 181 -14.06 10.54 -0.60
CA PRO A 181 -14.07 11.83 0.08
C PRO A 181 -13.46 12.91 -0.83
N GLY A 182 -14.01 14.09 -0.79
CA GLY A 182 -13.49 15.26 -1.51
C GLY A 182 -14.55 16.05 -2.27
N ASP A 183 -14.17 17.25 -2.72
CA ASP A 183 -15.01 18.08 -3.58
C ASP A 183 -14.88 17.59 -5.04
N ARG A 184 -16.00 17.35 -5.70
CA ARG A 184 -16.06 16.99 -7.13
C ARG A 184 -15.39 18.01 -8.06
N LYS A 185 -15.22 19.25 -7.61
CA LYS A 185 -14.51 20.31 -8.34
C LYS A 185 -13.00 20.19 -8.33
N SER A 186 -12.45 19.36 -7.45
CA SER A 186 -10.99 19.15 -7.31
C SER A 186 -10.45 18.00 -8.16
N VAL A 187 -11.27 17.36 -8.96
CA VAL A 187 -10.95 16.14 -9.74
C VAL A 187 -10.85 16.49 -11.24
N VAL A 188 -10.36 17.67 -11.59
CA VAL A 188 -10.06 18.06 -12.99
C VAL A 188 -8.56 18.16 -13.17
#